data_ef6272c37ce610d053b85a251f485ae1
#
_entry.id   ef6272c37ce610d053b85a251f485ae1
#
_cell.length_a   1.000
_cell.length_b   1.000
_cell.length_c   1.000
_cell.angle_alpha   90.00
_cell.angle_beta   90.00
_cell.angle_gamma   90.00
#
_symmetry.space_group_name_H-M   'P 1'
#
loop_
_entity.id
_entity.type
_entity.pdbx_description
1 polymer ?
#
loop_
_entity_poly.entity_id
_entity_poly.type
_entity_poly.pdbx_seq_one_letter_code
_entity_poly.pdbx_strand_id
1 'polypeptide(L)'
;MTEKTTGKYLLNLEKHFANDNPVLLKAAKIFHGLDQIEYDLGLIEMDETTACKNSWWPIISLIGGNSTAKSRFVNGYLGSEQLISGIQASSHKFSVLLHNNQPTSATLPGTALDVDPRYPFYQISRKIEQQQAGEGSRINSYLEIKTVNSERLKGKLFIDAPNFSVAQATPVISFLTKHIIEHSDLVLVFTDAFDTTTPLVDELIQLINAHQDSNKFVYLIDAPASTFFPTSNTDLIASWQRKLSDLGLNTGQIIVLLGQQQNTVGNQNSLAFAEIDQRMSNVAHDRSYRVLNSLEAGIKDVENVVIPEVRQAIATWKERSYVSSLVILAFIITLSLFAEINSGIVLATIIDPILGPVSFLVLCAIMAPLHIIFSKIQAKFTINNLTARQKELHLLENLSSLFEKNLTLSRMLLPIYEPAGWNKKTKSRLLQLSEKTKELVQSLNDSFGAYDETSDATSNLQIFKDYP
;
A
#
# COMPACT_ATOMS: atom_id res chain seq x y z
N MET A 1 19.72 24.92 -9.01
CA MET A 1 18.77 23.81 -9.05
C MET A 1 17.75 24.11 -7.95
N THR A 2 16.59 24.60 -8.32
CA THR A 2 15.49 24.88 -7.39
C THR A 2 15.03 23.55 -6.83
N GLU A 3 15.17 23.36 -5.51
CA GLU A 3 14.44 22.32 -4.77
C GLU A 3 12.96 22.54 -5.06
N LYS A 4 12.41 21.69 -5.94
CA LYS A 4 10.99 21.66 -6.19
C LYS A 4 10.31 21.11 -4.96
N THR A 5 9.27 21.75 -4.53
CA THR A 5 8.47 21.52 -3.34
C THR A 5 8.23 20.03 -3.13
N THR A 6 8.88 19.49 -2.11
CA THR A 6 8.58 18.18 -1.53
C THR A 6 7.09 18.11 -1.24
N GLY A 7 6.42 17.07 -1.65
CA GLY A 7 4.99 16.91 -1.35
C GLY A 7 4.74 17.10 0.14
N LYS A 8 3.74 17.87 0.51
CA LYS A 8 3.38 18.17 1.92
C LYS A 8 3.29 16.89 2.76
N TYR A 9 2.94 15.79 2.11
CA TYR A 9 2.86 14.47 2.74
C TYR A 9 4.21 13.99 3.30
N LEU A 10 5.26 13.93 2.48
CA LEU A 10 6.59 13.48 2.90
C LEU A 10 7.21 14.42 3.95
N LEU A 11 7.03 15.73 3.81
CA LEU A 11 7.48 16.68 4.82
C LEU A 11 6.82 16.46 6.19
N ASN A 12 5.52 16.11 6.19
CA ASN A 12 4.82 15.77 7.43
C ASN A 12 5.31 14.45 8.02
N LEU A 13 5.58 13.43 7.19
CA LEU A 13 6.19 12.18 7.64
C LEU A 13 7.57 12.40 8.24
N GLU A 14 8.44 13.18 7.59
CA GLU A 14 9.77 13.51 8.09
C GLU A 14 9.71 14.19 9.47
N LYS A 15 8.79 15.16 9.63
CA LYS A 15 8.59 15.83 10.93
C LYS A 15 8.10 14.86 12.00
N HIS A 16 7.21 13.93 11.64
CA HIS A 16 6.68 12.96 12.59
C HIS A 16 7.76 11.98 13.05
N PHE A 17 8.55 11.42 12.12
CA PHE A 17 9.57 10.42 12.44
C PHE A 17 10.90 11.02 12.90
N ALA A 18 11.06 12.34 12.93
CA ALA A 18 12.30 12.98 13.34
C ALA A 18 12.74 12.57 14.78
N ASN A 19 11.77 12.37 15.68
CA ASN A 19 12.03 12.00 17.07
C ASN A 19 11.64 10.53 17.39
N ASP A 20 10.78 9.92 16.59
CA ASP A 20 10.18 8.63 16.94
C ASP A 20 10.90 7.42 16.30
N ASN A 21 11.31 7.53 15.03
CA ASN A 21 11.93 6.42 14.31
C ASN A 21 12.94 6.90 13.26
N PRO A 22 14.25 6.84 13.55
CA PRO A 22 15.29 7.33 12.64
C PRO A 22 15.39 6.52 11.34
N VAL A 23 14.98 5.25 11.33
CA VAL A 23 14.98 4.40 10.12
C VAL A 23 13.89 4.87 9.17
N LEU A 24 12.65 5.06 9.67
CA LEU A 24 11.54 5.55 8.87
C LEU A 24 11.78 6.99 8.39
N LEU A 25 12.46 7.84 9.19
CA LEU A 25 12.89 9.16 8.75
C LEU A 25 13.83 9.08 7.52
N LYS A 26 14.82 8.19 7.57
CA LYS A 26 15.75 7.97 6.44
C LYS A 26 15.00 7.39 5.24
N ALA A 27 14.08 6.45 5.45
CA ALA A 27 13.22 5.88 4.40
C ALA A 27 12.39 6.97 3.71
N ALA A 28 11.76 7.89 4.47
CA ALA A 28 11.01 9.02 3.90
C ALA A 28 11.88 9.90 3.00
N LYS A 29 13.13 10.17 3.39
CA LYS A 29 14.09 10.91 2.55
C LYS A 29 14.47 10.17 1.27
N ILE A 30 14.55 8.84 1.30
CA ILE A 30 14.82 8.05 0.09
C ILE A 30 13.59 8.05 -0.83
N PHE A 31 12.38 7.93 -0.28
CA PHE A 31 11.13 8.10 -1.05
C PHE A 31 11.07 9.46 -1.74
N HIS A 32 11.48 10.52 -1.06
CA HIS A 32 11.59 11.84 -1.69
C HIS A 32 12.55 11.84 -2.89
N GLY A 33 13.67 11.13 -2.78
CA GLY A 33 14.60 10.95 -3.89
C GLY A 33 14.00 10.16 -5.06
N LEU A 34 13.19 9.12 -4.78
CA LEU A 34 12.46 8.33 -5.77
C LEU A 34 11.39 9.17 -6.46
N ASP A 35 10.53 9.84 -5.69
CA ASP A 35 9.49 10.74 -6.22
C ASP A 35 10.08 11.83 -7.14
N GLN A 36 11.26 12.36 -6.79
CA GLN A 36 11.93 13.34 -7.65
C GLN A 36 12.34 12.73 -9.01
N ILE A 37 12.81 11.48 -9.02
CA ILE A 37 13.14 10.76 -10.26
C ILE A 37 11.87 10.50 -11.07
N GLU A 38 10.81 10.03 -10.43
CA GLU A 38 9.53 9.73 -11.08
C GLU A 38 8.88 10.99 -11.64
N TYR A 39 8.94 12.09 -10.90
CA TYR A 39 8.48 13.39 -11.37
C TYR A 39 9.30 13.90 -12.58
N ASP A 40 10.63 13.81 -12.53
CA ASP A 40 11.50 14.20 -13.63
C ASP A 40 11.19 13.37 -14.90
N LEU A 41 10.84 12.09 -14.73
CA LEU A 41 10.37 11.21 -15.80
C LEU A 41 8.92 11.54 -16.24
N GLY A 42 8.10 12.14 -15.39
CA GLY A 42 6.69 12.43 -15.61
C GLY A 42 5.77 11.25 -15.31
N LEU A 43 6.22 10.37 -14.41
CA LEU A 43 5.46 9.22 -13.96
C LEU A 43 4.43 9.58 -12.89
N ILE A 44 4.70 10.63 -12.10
CA ILE A 44 3.82 11.16 -11.07
C ILE A 44 3.66 12.68 -11.23
N GLU A 45 2.58 13.23 -10.68
CA GLU A 45 2.35 14.67 -10.61
C GLU A 45 3.09 15.30 -9.42
N MET A 46 3.11 16.65 -9.35
CA MET A 46 3.89 17.38 -8.36
C MET A 46 3.44 17.12 -6.91
N ASP A 47 2.15 16.86 -6.72
CA ASP A 47 1.55 16.63 -5.40
C ASP A 47 1.38 15.13 -5.06
N GLU A 48 1.77 14.25 -5.97
CA GLU A 48 1.70 12.80 -5.78
C GLU A 48 3.02 12.26 -5.20
N THR A 49 2.90 11.17 -4.44
CA THR A 49 4.04 10.45 -3.88
C THR A 49 3.77 8.96 -3.87
N THR A 50 4.76 8.17 -4.22
CA THR A 50 4.70 6.71 -4.13
C THR A 50 4.75 6.21 -2.69
N ALA A 51 5.18 7.05 -1.75
CA ALA A 51 5.18 6.76 -0.32
C ALA A 51 3.78 6.48 0.25
N CYS A 52 2.69 6.97 -0.39
CA CYS A 52 1.32 6.70 0.05
C CYS A 52 0.81 5.29 -0.30
N LYS A 53 1.54 4.51 -1.09
CA LYS A 53 1.23 3.07 -1.32
C LYS A 53 1.27 2.26 -0.03
N ASN A 54 1.96 2.76 1.01
CA ASN A 54 2.18 2.07 2.27
C ASN A 54 1.58 2.84 3.45
N SER A 55 1.03 2.09 4.40
CA SER A 55 0.81 2.64 5.72
C SER A 55 2.12 2.74 6.47
N TRP A 56 2.43 3.89 7.02
CA TRP A 56 3.68 4.16 7.76
C TRP A 56 3.57 3.80 9.24
N TRP A 57 2.35 3.67 9.75
CA TRP A 57 2.08 3.30 11.14
C TRP A 57 1.69 1.83 11.22
N PRO A 58 2.11 1.12 12.27
CA PRO A 58 1.58 -0.20 12.59
C PRO A 58 0.07 -0.14 12.73
N ILE A 59 -0.62 -1.06 12.07
CA ILE A 59 -2.07 -1.18 12.10
C ILE A 59 -2.43 -2.40 12.94
N ILE A 60 -3.15 -2.16 14.04
CA ILE A 60 -3.66 -3.18 14.93
C ILE A 60 -5.17 -3.21 14.80
N SER A 61 -5.74 -4.31 14.36
CA SER A 61 -7.19 -4.49 14.28
C SER A 61 -7.71 -5.44 15.32
N LEU A 62 -8.91 -5.11 15.80
CA LEU A 62 -9.66 -5.89 16.77
C LEU A 62 -10.90 -6.46 16.08
N ILE A 63 -10.98 -7.77 15.99
CA ILE A 63 -12.10 -8.49 15.37
C ILE A 63 -12.68 -9.51 16.35
N GLY A 64 -13.92 -9.89 16.19
CA GLY A 64 -14.53 -10.94 17.01
C GLY A 64 -16.05 -10.84 17.13
N GLY A 65 -16.64 -11.87 17.69
CA GLY A 65 -18.10 -11.97 17.89
C GLY A 65 -18.63 -11.19 19.10
N ASN A 66 -17.79 -10.89 20.09
CA ASN A 66 -18.21 -10.26 21.34
C ASN A 66 -17.74 -8.79 21.43
N SER A 67 -18.67 -7.83 21.26
CA SER A 67 -18.36 -6.40 21.35
C SER A 67 -17.98 -5.98 22.77
N THR A 68 -18.56 -6.58 23.78
CA THR A 68 -18.32 -6.22 25.18
C THR A 68 -16.87 -6.50 25.58
N ALA A 69 -16.32 -7.64 25.16
CA ALA A 69 -14.93 -7.99 25.42
C ALA A 69 -13.95 -7.03 24.72
N LYS A 70 -14.21 -6.72 23.44
CA LYS A 70 -13.40 -5.77 22.68
C LYS A 70 -13.41 -4.37 23.30
N SER A 71 -14.60 -3.81 23.56
CA SER A 71 -14.72 -2.48 24.16
C SER A 71 -14.10 -2.40 25.55
N ARG A 72 -14.27 -3.45 26.37
CA ARG A 72 -13.63 -3.55 27.69
C ARG A 72 -12.11 -3.59 27.60
N PHE A 73 -11.59 -4.39 26.67
CA PHE A 73 -10.16 -4.42 26.42
C PHE A 73 -9.62 -3.05 26.00
N VAL A 74 -10.24 -2.40 24.99
CA VAL A 74 -9.80 -1.09 24.51
C VAL A 74 -9.84 -0.06 25.64
N ASN A 75 -10.92 0.02 26.39
CA ASN A 75 -11.06 0.97 27.49
C ASN A 75 -10.03 0.71 28.60
N GLY A 76 -9.83 -0.56 28.96
CA GLY A 76 -8.81 -0.97 29.94
C GLY A 76 -7.38 -0.73 29.46
N TYR A 77 -7.10 -1.04 28.20
CA TYR A 77 -5.81 -0.83 27.58
C TYR A 77 -5.44 0.64 27.46
N LEU A 78 -6.40 1.49 27.06
CA LEU A 78 -6.18 2.93 26.90
C LEU A 78 -6.29 3.71 28.22
N GLY A 79 -6.82 3.10 29.27
CA GLY A 79 -7.06 3.74 30.55
C GLY A 79 -8.16 4.80 30.53
N SER A 80 -9.08 4.74 29.56
CA SER A 80 -10.16 5.71 29.39
C SER A 80 -11.35 5.09 28.67
N GLU A 81 -12.57 5.51 29.03
CA GLU A 81 -13.81 5.01 28.40
C GLU A 81 -14.04 5.67 27.04
N GLN A 82 -13.49 5.08 26.00
CA GLN A 82 -13.60 5.57 24.62
C GLN A 82 -14.65 4.83 23.79
N LEU A 83 -14.86 3.57 24.11
CA LEU A 83 -15.87 2.74 23.47
C LEU A 83 -17.01 2.46 24.45
N ILE A 84 -18.23 2.55 23.97
CA ILE A 84 -19.40 2.18 24.77
C ILE A 84 -19.32 0.67 25.03
N SER A 85 -19.26 0.30 26.30
CA SER A 85 -19.25 -1.10 26.74
C SER A 85 -20.59 -1.48 27.35
N GLY A 86 -21.08 -2.68 27.04
CA GLY A 86 -22.34 -3.20 27.58
C GLY A 86 -23.01 -4.21 26.65
N ILE A 87 -23.97 -4.96 27.16
CA ILE A 87 -24.65 -6.05 26.43
C ILE A 87 -25.41 -5.54 25.18
N GLN A 88 -25.82 -4.28 25.17
CA GLN A 88 -26.54 -3.66 24.06
C GLN A 88 -25.67 -2.76 23.19
N ALA A 89 -24.39 -2.59 23.51
CA ALA A 89 -23.47 -1.75 22.78
C ALA A 89 -22.89 -2.53 21.59
N SER A 90 -23.66 -2.65 20.51
CA SER A 90 -23.11 -3.15 19.24
C SER A 90 -22.62 -1.96 18.42
N SER A 91 -21.32 -1.87 18.20
CA SER A 91 -20.78 -0.97 17.19
C SER A 91 -21.13 -1.53 15.81
N HIS A 92 -21.84 -0.74 15.00
CA HIS A 92 -22.13 -1.09 13.60
C HIS A 92 -21.09 -0.47 12.65
N LYS A 93 -20.13 0.27 13.21
CA LYS A 93 -19.08 0.97 12.44
C LYS A 93 -17.70 0.48 12.83
N PHE A 94 -16.81 0.57 11.88
CA PHE A 94 -15.38 0.47 12.15
C PHE A 94 -14.90 1.77 12.78
N SER A 95 -14.40 1.70 14.00
CA SER A 95 -13.87 2.85 14.73
C SER A 95 -12.34 2.84 14.65
N VAL A 96 -11.77 3.85 14.00
CA VAL A 96 -10.31 4.03 13.92
C VAL A 96 -9.87 4.93 15.06
N LEU A 97 -9.08 4.39 15.99
CA LEU A 97 -8.57 5.09 17.15
C LEU A 97 -7.18 5.64 16.88
N LEU A 98 -7.01 6.94 17.08
CA LEU A 98 -5.77 7.66 16.84
C LEU A 98 -5.32 8.42 18.09
N HIS A 99 -4.01 8.52 18.30
CA HIS A 99 -3.45 9.39 19.33
C HIS A 99 -3.68 10.86 19.02
N ASN A 100 -4.09 11.62 20.05
CA ASN A 100 -4.19 13.08 20.00
C ASN A 100 -3.59 13.66 21.27
N ASN A 101 -2.77 14.69 21.13
CA ASN A 101 -2.18 15.41 22.26
C ASN A 101 -3.19 16.28 23.06
N GLN A 102 -4.40 16.48 22.51
CA GLN A 102 -5.43 17.24 23.21
C GLN A 102 -6.15 16.36 24.25
N PRO A 103 -6.48 16.90 25.43
CA PRO A 103 -7.14 16.12 26.47
C PRO A 103 -8.57 15.69 26.13
N THR A 104 -9.19 16.35 25.14
CA THR A 104 -10.56 16.03 24.69
C THR A 104 -10.54 15.05 23.53
N SER A 105 -11.30 13.95 23.67
CA SER A 105 -11.57 13.05 22.56
C SER A 105 -12.50 13.71 21.54
N ALA A 106 -12.20 13.52 20.25
CA ALA A 106 -13.06 13.99 19.16
C ALA A 106 -13.41 12.84 18.22
N THR A 107 -14.64 12.84 17.73
CA THR A 107 -15.09 11.89 16.69
C THR A 107 -15.16 12.62 15.36
N LEU A 108 -14.47 12.09 14.36
CA LEU A 108 -14.46 12.61 13.01
C LEU A 108 -15.19 11.65 12.06
N PRO A 109 -15.77 12.14 10.98
CA PRO A 109 -16.47 11.30 10.00
C PRO A 109 -15.49 10.41 9.22
N GLY A 110 -15.97 9.26 8.74
CA GLY A 110 -15.18 8.31 7.94
C GLY A 110 -14.64 8.89 6.63
N THR A 111 -15.27 9.94 6.10
CA THR A 111 -14.75 10.68 4.92
C THR A 111 -13.35 11.24 5.15
N ALA A 112 -12.95 11.52 6.40
CA ALA A 112 -11.60 11.96 6.71
C ALA A 112 -10.55 10.87 6.44
N LEU A 113 -10.91 9.59 6.55
CA LEU A 113 -10.05 8.45 6.20
C LEU A 113 -9.97 8.23 4.70
N ASP A 114 -11.06 8.48 3.99
CA ASP A 114 -11.16 8.27 2.53
C ASP A 114 -10.28 9.23 1.72
N VAL A 115 -10.11 10.45 2.23
CA VAL A 115 -9.37 11.53 1.56
C VAL A 115 -7.88 11.52 1.92
N ASP A 116 -7.52 10.98 3.09
CA ASP A 116 -6.15 11.05 3.59
C ASP A 116 -5.34 9.80 3.18
N PRO A 117 -4.31 9.94 2.32
CA PRO A 117 -3.51 8.83 1.84
C PRO A 117 -2.66 8.16 2.93
N ARG A 118 -2.56 8.72 4.13
CA ARG A 118 -1.84 8.11 5.26
C ARG A 118 -2.52 6.87 5.83
N TYR A 119 -3.81 6.71 5.56
CA TYR A 119 -4.61 5.63 6.13
C TYR A 119 -4.90 4.53 5.12
N PRO A 120 -5.07 3.28 5.57
CA PRO A 120 -5.36 2.15 4.68
C PRO A 120 -6.75 2.24 4.01
N PHE A 121 -7.52 3.26 4.37
CA PHE A 121 -8.86 3.55 3.84
C PHE A 121 -8.87 4.59 2.72
N TYR A 122 -7.71 5.03 2.25
CA TYR A 122 -7.64 6.01 1.16
C TYR A 122 -8.39 5.52 -0.08
N GLN A 123 -9.32 6.34 -0.58
CA GLN A 123 -10.22 6.04 -1.70
C GLN A 123 -11.06 4.76 -1.51
N ILE A 124 -11.34 4.37 -0.26
CA ILE A 124 -12.11 3.17 0.04
C ILE A 124 -13.57 3.31 -0.42
N SER A 125 -14.11 4.53 -0.47
CA SER A 125 -15.46 4.82 -1.00
C SER A 125 -15.65 4.31 -2.42
N ARG A 126 -14.65 4.41 -3.28
CA ARG A 126 -14.67 3.88 -4.66
C ARG A 126 -14.73 2.35 -4.68
N LYS A 127 -14.01 1.69 -3.79
CA LYS A 127 -14.02 0.24 -3.66
C LYS A 127 -15.35 -0.25 -3.10
N ILE A 128 -15.92 0.47 -2.13
CA ILE A 128 -17.28 0.19 -1.59
C ILE A 128 -18.32 0.32 -2.70
N GLU A 129 -18.25 1.37 -3.52
CA GLU A 129 -19.17 1.59 -4.64
C GLU A 129 -19.10 0.45 -5.67
N GLN A 130 -17.92 -0.14 -5.88
CA GLN A 130 -17.73 -1.31 -6.76
C GLN A 130 -18.35 -2.60 -6.18
N GLN A 131 -18.38 -2.73 -4.83
CA GLN A 131 -19.02 -3.88 -4.18
C GLN A 131 -20.55 -3.75 -4.17
N GLN A 132 -21.04 -2.55 -3.93
CA GLN A 132 -22.47 -2.28 -3.86
C GLN A 132 -22.74 -0.81 -4.28
N ALA A 133 -23.46 -0.67 -5.40
CA ALA A 133 -23.78 0.64 -5.95
C ALA A 133 -24.59 1.50 -4.97
N GLY A 134 -24.22 2.78 -4.82
CA GLY A 134 -24.83 3.74 -3.92
C GLY A 134 -24.27 3.76 -2.49
N GLU A 135 -23.49 2.76 -2.08
CA GLU A 135 -22.96 2.68 -0.71
C GLU A 135 -21.62 3.45 -0.54
N GLY A 136 -20.91 3.75 -1.61
CA GLY A 136 -19.69 4.56 -1.54
C GLY A 136 -19.92 5.95 -0.97
N SER A 137 -21.08 6.58 -1.27
CA SER A 137 -21.47 7.88 -0.71
C SER A 137 -21.85 7.82 0.79
N ARG A 138 -22.12 6.64 1.33
CA ARG A 138 -22.54 6.39 2.70
C ARG A 138 -21.39 5.96 3.63
N ILE A 139 -20.15 6.26 3.27
CA ILE A 139 -18.94 5.85 4.00
C ILE A 139 -19.00 6.17 5.51
N ASN A 140 -19.63 7.28 5.89
CA ASN A 140 -19.81 7.68 7.29
C ASN A 140 -20.74 6.74 8.08
N SER A 141 -21.50 5.89 7.41
CA SER A 141 -22.30 4.84 8.05
C SER A 141 -21.46 3.62 8.43
N TYR A 142 -20.29 3.47 7.83
CA TYR A 142 -19.40 2.33 8.02
C TYR A 142 -18.12 2.65 8.78
N LEU A 143 -17.62 3.89 8.67
CA LEU A 143 -16.33 4.30 9.22
C LEU A 143 -16.47 5.56 10.08
N GLU A 144 -15.68 5.62 11.15
CA GLU A 144 -15.48 6.82 11.98
C GLU A 144 -14.06 6.85 12.53
N ILE A 145 -13.56 8.04 12.88
CA ILE A 145 -12.31 8.22 13.61
C ILE A 145 -12.61 8.70 15.02
N LYS A 146 -11.94 8.12 16.01
CA LYS A 146 -11.93 8.63 17.38
C LYS A 146 -10.52 9.02 17.77
N THR A 147 -10.32 10.26 18.14
CA THR A 147 -9.03 10.73 18.63
C THR A 147 -9.00 10.65 20.16
N VAL A 148 -7.93 10.08 20.70
CA VAL A 148 -7.79 9.77 22.11
C VAL A 148 -6.42 10.20 22.60
N ASN A 149 -6.39 10.85 23.79
CA ASN A 149 -5.12 11.14 24.46
C ASN A 149 -4.66 9.92 25.25
N SER A 150 -3.90 9.03 24.60
CA SER A 150 -3.29 7.88 25.24
C SER A 150 -1.92 7.63 24.64
N GLU A 151 -0.89 7.56 25.49
CA GLU A 151 0.48 7.27 25.07
C GLU A 151 0.60 5.88 24.41
N ARG A 152 -0.27 4.93 24.76
CA ARG A 152 -0.30 3.59 24.16
C ARG A 152 -0.73 3.58 22.69
N LEU A 153 -1.44 4.61 22.24
CA LEU A 153 -1.82 4.79 20.83
C LEU A 153 -0.77 5.54 20.01
N LYS A 154 0.23 6.13 20.67
CA LYS A 154 1.24 6.94 19.98
C LYS A 154 1.99 6.10 18.94
N GLY A 155 2.04 6.61 17.72
CA GLY A 155 2.69 5.92 16.61
C GLY A 155 2.00 4.63 16.12
N LYS A 156 0.74 4.38 16.49
CA LYS A 156 -0.04 3.19 16.12
C LYS A 156 -1.43 3.57 15.66
N LEU A 157 -2.03 2.70 14.87
CA LEU A 157 -3.39 2.80 14.39
C LEU A 157 -4.19 1.61 14.92
N PHE A 158 -5.19 1.87 15.76
CA PHE A 158 -6.09 0.83 16.22
C PHE A 158 -7.40 0.89 15.44
N ILE A 159 -7.89 -0.27 15.00
CA ILE A 159 -9.15 -0.38 14.25
C ILE A 159 -10.05 -1.37 14.99
N ASP A 160 -11.11 -0.88 15.61
CA ASP A 160 -12.16 -1.72 16.19
C ASP A 160 -13.20 -2.05 15.11
N ALA A 161 -13.27 -3.32 14.71
CA ALA A 161 -14.25 -3.80 13.76
C ALA A 161 -15.61 -4.04 14.44
N PRO A 162 -16.75 -3.89 13.74
CA PRO A 162 -18.05 -4.29 14.24
C PRO A 162 -18.07 -5.78 14.58
N ASN A 163 -19.06 -6.21 15.35
CA ASN A 163 -19.21 -7.63 15.68
C ASN A 163 -19.34 -8.48 14.44
N PHE A 164 -18.70 -9.64 14.45
CA PHE A 164 -18.66 -10.51 13.29
C PHE A 164 -20.04 -10.94 12.80
N SER A 165 -21.01 -11.13 13.73
CA SER A 165 -22.41 -11.43 13.41
C SER A 165 -23.09 -10.35 12.55
N VAL A 166 -22.70 -9.08 12.73
CA VAL A 166 -23.19 -7.94 11.94
C VAL A 166 -22.43 -7.85 10.61
N ALA A 167 -21.16 -8.25 10.60
CA ALA A 167 -20.32 -8.25 9.41
C ALA A 167 -20.86 -9.15 8.28
N GLN A 168 -21.58 -10.22 8.64
CA GLN A 168 -22.19 -11.12 7.66
C GLN A 168 -23.45 -10.53 7.03
N ALA A 169 -24.10 -9.57 7.69
CA ALA A 169 -25.38 -9.04 7.23
C ALA A 169 -25.26 -8.14 6.00
N THR A 170 -24.09 -7.56 5.71
CA THR A 170 -23.89 -6.62 4.58
C THR A 170 -22.61 -6.90 3.80
N PRO A 171 -22.67 -6.98 2.45
CA PRO A 171 -21.49 -7.19 1.62
C PRO A 171 -20.38 -6.17 1.87
N VAL A 172 -20.74 -4.92 2.16
CA VAL A 172 -19.79 -3.84 2.46
C VAL A 172 -19.01 -4.09 3.74
N ILE A 173 -19.66 -4.55 4.81
CA ILE A 173 -18.99 -4.84 6.08
C ILE A 173 -18.06 -6.05 5.94
N SER A 174 -18.48 -7.09 5.23
CA SER A 174 -17.62 -8.25 4.93
C SER A 174 -16.39 -7.84 4.11
N PHE A 175 -16.57 -7.01 3.08
CA PHE A 175 -15.48 -6.44 2.30
C PHE A 175 -14.51 -5.63 3.16
N LEU A 176 -15.02 -4.71 4.00
CA LEU A 176 -14.21 -3.89 4.88
C LEU A 176 -13.45 -4.72 5.92
N THR A 177 -14.06 -5.77 6.46
CA THR A 177 -13.40 -6.70 7.40
C THR A 177 -12.22 -7.41 6.73
N LYS A 178 -12.42 -7.94 5.51
CA LYS A 178 -11.33 -8.52 4.72
C LYS A 178 -10.21 -7.50 4.44
N HIS A 179 -10.60 -6.32 3.98
CA HIS A 179 -9.67 -5.24 3.68
C HIS A 179 -8.81 -4.86 4.90
N ILE A 180 -9.42 -4.77 6.09
CA ILE A 180 -8.71 -4.46 7.34
C ILE A 180 -7.76 -5.60 7.72
N ILE A 181 -8.22 -6.86 7.66
CA ILE A 181 -7.36 -8.01 7.95
C ILE A 181 -6.14 -8.02 7.01
N GLU A 182 -6.34 -7.77 5.72
CA GLU A 182 -5.24 -7.72 4.74
C GLU A 182 -4.18 -6.66 5.07
N HIS A 183 -4.63 -5.46 5.47
CA HIS A 183 -3.75 -4.31 5.69
C HIS A 183 -3.19 -4.22 7.11
N SER A 184 -3.75 -4.97 8.08
CA SER A 184 -3.28 -4.97 9.47
C SER A 184 -1.95 -5.69 9.61
N ASP A 185 -1.12 -5.21 10.52
CA ASP A 185 0.12 -5.88 10.93
C ASP A 185 -0.12 -6.87 12.05
N LEU A 186 -1.08 -6.56 12.92
CA LEU A 186 -1.51 -7.40 14.02
C LEU A 186 -3.04 -7.42 14.08
N VAL A 187 -3.60 -8.61 14.22
CA VAL A 187 -5.04 -8.83 14.36
C VAL A 187 -5.31 -9.49 15.70
N LEU A 188 -5.99 -8.77 16.59
CA LEU A 188 -6.43 -9.28 17.87
C LEU A 188 -7.83 -9.88 17.70
N VAL A 189 -7.91 -11.21 17.81
CA VAL A 189 -9.14 -11.97 17.61
C VAL A 189 -9.79 -12.22 18.95
N PHE A 190 -10.92 -11.57 19.23
CA PHE A 190 -11.67 -11.75 20.48
C PHE A 190 -12.67 -12.88 20.36
N THR A 191 -12.53 -13.83 21.26
CA THR A 191 -13.39 -15.00 21.37
C THR A 191 -13.90 -15.16 22.81
N ASP A 192 -15.06 -15.79 22.97
CA ASP A 192 -15.60 -16.13 24.28
C ASP A 192 -15.03 -17.51 24.71
N ALA A 193 -14.78 -17.66 26.01
CA ALA A 193 -14.30 -18.91 26.58
C ALA A 193 -15.21 -20.11 26.28
N PHE A 194 -16.52 -19.86 26.12
CA PHE A 194 -17.54 -20.91 25.92
C PHE A 194 -18.02 -21.04 24.48
N ASP A 195 -17.59 -20.15 23.59
CA ASP A 195 -18.14 -20.07 22.22
C ASP A 195 -17.25 -20.77 21.18
N THR A 196 -16.77 -21.97 21.53
CA THR A 196 -15.96 -22.79 20.61
C THR A 196 -16.79 -23.51 19.55
N THR A 197 -18.11 -23.52 19.66
CA THR A 197 -18.99 -24.37 18.81
C THR A 197 -19.89 -23.59 17.85
N THR A 198 -19.88 -22.26 17.89
CA THR A 198 -20.75 -21.47 17.01
C THR A 198 -20.26 -21.45 15.57
N PRO A 199 -21.18 -21.51 14.58
CA PRO A 199 -20.83 -21.36 13.17
C PRO A 199 -20.13 -20.04 12.84
N LEU A 200 -20.38 -18.99 13.61
CA LEU A 200 -19.74 -17.68 13.48
C LEU A 200 -18.23 -17.74 13.70
N VAL A 201 -17.79 -18.55 14.66
CA VAL A 201 -16.37 -18.79 14.93
C VAL A 201 -15.73 -19.51 13.75
N ASP A 202 -16.42 -20.51 13.19
CA ASP A 202 -15.91 -21.27 12.05
C ASP A 202 -15.70 -20.37 10.80
N GLU A 203 -16.65 -19.46 10.52
CA GLU A 203 -16.50 -18.50 9.43
C GLU A 203 -15.39 -17.49 9.68
N LEU A 204 -15.24 -16.99 10.91
CA LEU A 204 -14.14 -16.10 11.26
C LEU A 204 -12.79 -16.80 11.08
N ILE A 205 -12.68 -18.08 11.52
CA ILE A 205 -11.46 -18.87 11.38
C ILE A 205 -11.16 -19.16 9.91
N GLN A 206 -12.18 -19.45 9.07
CA GLN A 206 -11.99 -19.61 7.62
C GLN A 206 -11.46 -18.32 6.97
N LEU A 207 -11.97 -17.16 7.39
CA LEU A 207 -11.48 -15.87 6.92
C LEU A 207 -10.00 -15.66 7.29
N ILE A 208 -9.62 -16.03 8.52
CA ILE A 208 -8.24 -15.94 9.02
C ILE A 208 -7.34 -16.91 8.24
N ASN A 209 -7.79 -18.15 8.00
CA ASN A 209 -7.03 -19.18 7.29
C ASN A 209 -6.68 -18.76 5.85
N ALA A 210 -7.55 -17.97 5.20
CA ALA A 210 -7.28 -17.44 3.88
C ALA A 210 -6.03 -16.53 3.82
N HIS A 211 -5.58 -15.98 4.94
CA HIS A 211 -4.40 -15.10 5.01
C HIS A 211 -3.08 -15.79 5.33
N GLN A 212 -3.08 -17.06 5.71
CA GLN A 212 -1.92 -17.96 5.92
C GLN A 212 -0.77 -17.44 6.80
N ASP A 213 -0.88 -16.28 7.44
CA ASP A 213 0.15 -15.69 8.31
C ASP A 213 -0.24 -15.86 9.79
N SER A 214 0.18 -16.98 10.39
CA SER A 214 -0.10 -17.29 11.79
C SER A 214 0.46 -16.27 12.79
N ASN A 215 1.55 -15.60 12.44
CA ASN A 215 2.19 -14.60 13.31
C ASN A 215 1.42 -13.28 13.39
N LYS A 216 0.52 -13.04 12.44
CA LYS A 216 -0.32 -11.85 12.38
C LYS A 216 -1.47 -11.88 13.40
N PHE A 217 -1.86 -13.06 13.87
CA PHE A 217 -3.05 -13.26 14.70
C PHE A 217 -2.70 -13.59 16.15
N VAL A 218 -3.34 -12.86 17.07
CA VAL A 218 -3.32 -13.15 18.51
C VAL A 218 -4.75 -13.37 18.97
N TYR A 219 -5.00 -14.53 19.57
CA TYR A 219 -6.33 -14.90 20.05
C TYR A 219 -6.49 -14.49 21.51
N LEU A 220 -7.48 -13.65 21.78
CA LEU A 220 -7.81 -13.16 23.11
C LEU A 220 -9.09 -13.83 23.59
N ILE A 221 -8.97 -14.71 24.58
CA ILE A 221 -10.10 -15.44 25.17
C ILE A 221 -10.63 -14.64 26.34
N ASP A 222 -11.86 -14.14 26.26
CA ASP A 222 -12.55 -13.49 27.38
C ASP A 222 -13.11 -14.56 28.33
N ALA A 223 -12.47 -14.74 29.47
CA ALA A 223 -12.89 -15.68 30.49
C ALA A 223 -13.62 -14.93 31.63
N PRO A 224 -14.86 -15.29 31.97
CA PRO A 224 -15.56 -14.67 33.09
C PRO A 224 -14.85 -14.99 34.41
N ALA A 225 -14.70 -13.96 35.24
CA ALA A 225 -14.13 -14.09 36.58
C ALA A 225 -15.09 -14.81 37.58
N SER A 226 -15.78 -15.85 37.16
CA SER A 226 -16.74 -16.50 38.05
C SER A 226 -16.13 -17.73 38.70
N THR A 227 -16.26 -17.77 40.02
CA THR A 227 -15.91 -18.94 40.87
C THR A 227 -16.77 -20.18 40.55
N PHE A 228 -17.75 -20.07 39.68
CA PHE A 228 -18.70 -21.14 39.33
C PHE A 228 -18.19 -22.09 38.24
N PHE A 229 -17.15 -21.72 37.52
CA PHE A 229 -16.59 -22.57 36.47
C PHE A 229 -15.13 -22.89 36.79
N PRO A 230 -14.84 -24.11 37.31
CA PRO A 230 -13.49 -24.53 37.68
C PRO A 230 -12.61 -24.92 36.49
N THR A 231 -12.92 -24.43 35.29
CA THR A 231 -12.07 -24.70 34.13
C THR A 231 -10.77 -23.92 34.26
N SER A 232 -9.66 -24.64 34.24
CA SER A 232 -8.35 -24.03 34.31
C SER A 232 -8.06 -23.24 32.99
N ASN A 233 -7.29 -22.15 33.06
CA ASN A 233 -6.87 -21.41 31.88
C ASN A 233 -6.20 -22.34 30.84
N THR A 234 -5.51 -23.38 31.32
CA THR A 234 -4.87 -24.42 30.48
C THR A 234 -5.89 -25.21 29.66
N ASP A 235 -7.05 -25.54 30.23
CA ASP A 235 -8.09 -26.30 29.53
C ASP A 235 -8.78 -25.43 28.47
N LEU A 236 -8.99 -24.14 28.77
CA LEU A 236 -9.52 -23.18 27.80
C LEU A 236 -8.58 -23.02 26.63
N ILE A 237 -7.30 -22.81 26.88
CA ILE A 237 -6.27 -22.72 25.84
C ILE A 237 -6.23 -23.99 25.00
N ALA A 238 -6.22 -25.15 25.62
CA ALA A 238 -6.18 -26.45 24.95
C ALA A 238 -7.41 -26.68 24.06
N SER A 239 -8.60 -26.28 24.52
CA SER A 239 -9.84 -26.38 23.72
C SER A 239 -9.80 -25.51 22.47
N TRP A 240 -9.34 -24.26 22.60
CA TRP A 240 -9.16 -23.36 21.48
C TRP A 240 -8.05 -23.82 20.53
N GLN A 241 -6.91 -24.29 21.04
CA GLN A 241 -5.83 -24.82 20.20
C GLN A 241 -6.32 -26.00 19.35
N ARG A 242 -7.09 -26.92 19.97
CA ARG A 242 -7.70 -28.03 19.24
C ARG A 242 -8.64 -27.53 18.13
N LYS A 243 -9.53 -26.59 18.45
CA LYS A 243 -10.47 -26.01 17.49
C LYS A 243 -9.73 -25.34 16.29
N LEU A 244 -8.69 -24.57 16.57
CA LEU A 244 -7.88 -23.93 15.54
C LEU A 244 -7.18 -24.96 14.64
N SER A 245 -6.60 -26.00 15.26
CA SER A 245 -5.95 -27.10 14.54
C SER A 245 -6.92 -27.90 13.67
N ASP A 246 -8.12 -28.19 14.17
CA ASP A 246 -9.17 -28.90 13.43
C ASP A 246 -9.61 -28.14 12.18
N LEU A 247 -9.52 -26.81 12.19
CA LEU A 247 -9.83 -25.94 11.06
C LEU A 247 -8.62 -25.58 10.20
N GLY A 248 -7.46 -26.22 10.46
CA GLY A 248 -6.26 -26.11 9.65
C GLY A 248 -5.39 -24.88 9.92
N LEU A 249 -5.64 -24.16 11.01
CA LEU A 249 -4.79 -23.07 11.45
C LEU A 249 -3.63 -23.58 12.33
N ASN A 250 -2.41 -23.17 11.97
CA ASN A 250 -1.30 -23.28 12.91
C ASN A 250 -1.57 -22.34 14.09
N THR A 251 -1.40 -22.85 15.31
CA THR A 251 -1.73 -22.16 16.55
C THR A 251 -0.98 -20.84 16.64
N GLY A 252 -1.71 -19.73 16.54
CA GLY A 252 -1.22 -18.41 16.92
C GLY A 252 -1.10 -18.29 18.44
N GLN A 253 -0.59 -17.18 18.91
CA GLN A 253 -0.51 -16.88 20.33
C GLN A 253 -1.91 -16.75 20.94
N ILE A 254 -2.18 -17.43 22.04
CA ILE A 254 -3.45 -17.38 22.76
C ILE A 254 -3.21 -16.75 24.13
N ILE A 255 -3.95 -15.69 24.43
CA ILE A 255 -3.90 -14.96 25.70
C ILE A 255 -5.29 -15.00 26.33
N VAL A 256 -5.37 -15.34 27.61
CA VAL A 256 -6.62 -15.35 28.36
C VAL A 256 -6.78 -14.03 29.11
N LEU A 257 -7.86 -13.32 28.85
CA LEU A 257 -8.26 -12.12 29.55
C LEU A 257 -9.29 -12.48 30.63
N LEU A 258 -8.96 -12.15 31.87
CA LEU A 258 -9.89 -12.40 33.00
C LEU A 258 -10.83 -11.22 33.18
N GLY A 259 -12.13 -11.50 33.23
CA GLY A 259 -13.18 -10.53 33.54
C GLY A 259 -12.97 -9.92 34.92
N GLN A 260 -13.21 -8.61 35.07
CA GLN A 260 -12.99 -7.86 36.31
C GLN A 260 -13.84 -8.41 37.46
N GLN A 261 -13.20 -9.02 38.47
CA GLN A 261 -13.68 -9.00 39.86
C GLN A 261 -12.65 -8.26 40.72
N GLN A 262 -13.18 -7.44 41.65
CA GLN A 262 -12.40 -6.48 42.44
C GLN A 262 -11.13 -7.10 43.08
N ASN A 263 -10.01 -6.39 42.92
CA ASN A 263 -8.75 -6.46 43.65
C ASN A 263 -7.66 -7.52 43.31
N THR A 264 -7.93 -8.66 42.69
CA THR A 264 -6.87 -9.63 42.33
C THR A 264 -6.57 -9.69 40.81
N VAL A 265 -7.50 -9.26 40.00
CA VAL A 265 -7.47 -9.35 38.54
C VAL A 265 -6.58 -8.28 37.87
N GLY A 266 -6.32 -7.17 38.58
CA GLY A 266 -5.50 -6.07 38.07
C GLY A 266 -4.07 -6.51 37.67
N ASN A 267 -3.49 -7.43 38.44
CA ASN A 267 -2.12 -7.89 38.23
C ASN A 267 -2.00 -8.89 37.05
N GLN A 268 -3.01 -9.72 36.81
CA GLN A 268 -2.99 -10.72 35.74
C GLN A 268 -3.31 -10.06 34.38
N ASN A 269 -4.23 -9.10 34.34
CA ASN A 269 -4.48 -8.33 33.13
C ASN A 269 -3.30 -7.41 32.76
N SER A 270 -2.52 -6.95 33.74
CA SER A 270 -1.30 -6.18 33.49
C SER A 270 -0.24 -7.01 32.78
N LEU A 271 -0.11 -8.30 33.09
CA LEU A 271 0.78 -9.23 32.38
C LEU A 271 0.30 -9.48 30.95
N ALA A 272 -1.01 -9.70 30.74
CA ALA A 272 -1.58 -9.85 29.41
C ALA A 272 -1.39 -8.58 28.54
N PHE A 273 -1.54 -7.40 29.13
CA PHE A 273 -1.26 -6.15 28.43
C PHE A 273 0.22 -5.97 28.11
N ALA A 274 1.14 -6.38 29.01
CA ALA A 274 2.57 -6.33 28.75
C ALA A 274 2.98 -7.27 27.60
N GLU A 275 2.39 -8.46 27.52
CA GLU A 275 2.60 -9.41 26.43
C GLU A 275 2.11 -8.87 25.09
N ILE A 276 0.94 -8.22 25.09
CA ILE A 276 0.39 -7.54 23.92
C ILE A 276 1.27 -6.35 23.52
N ASP A 277 1.75 -5.54 24.48
CA ASP A 277 2.66 -4.43 24.23
C ASP A 277 3.99 -4.90 23.63
N GLN A 278 4.54 -6.01 24.10
CA GLN A 278 5.73 -6.62 23.52
C GLN A 278 5.47 -7.06 22.07
N ARG A 279 4.33 -7.70 21.81
CA ARG A 279 3.94 -8.10 20.45
C ARG A 279 3.78 -6.90 19.52
N MET A 280 3.16 -5.83 20.00
CA MET A 280 3.01 -4.58 19.24
C MET A 280 4.35 -3.89 18.97
N SER A 281 5.32 -4.01 19.88
CA SER A 281 6.67 -3.50 19.66
C SER A 281 7.36 -4.24 18.50
N ASN A 282 7.25 -5.56 18.47
CA ASN A 282 7.79 -6.36 17.36
C ASN A 282 7.15 -5.97 16.02
N VAL A 283 5.82 -5.76 16.01
CA VAL A 283 5.09 -5.29 14.82
C VAL A 283 5.59 -3.93 14.31
N ALA A 284 6.02 -3.03 15.20
CA ALA A 284 6.60 -1.76 14.79
C ALA A 284 7.92 -1.93 14.02
N HIS A 285 8.74 -2.91 14.41
CA HIS A 285 9.93 -3.30 13.66
C HIS A 285 9.58 -3.93 12.31
N ASP A 286 8.63 -4.88 12.28
CA ASP A 286 8.15 -5.52 11.06
C ASP A 286 7.63 -4.48 10.06
N ARG A 287 6.95 -3.43 10.55
CA ARG A 287 6.49 -2.32 9.71
C ARG A 287 7.65 -1.58 9.05
N SER A 288 8.74 -1.33 9.76
CA SER A 288 9.94 -0.71 9.18
C SER A 288 10.50 -1.54 8.01
N TYR A 289 10.58 -2.86 8.17
CA TYR A 289 10.98 -3.76 7.07
C TYR A 289 10.01 -3.72 5.90
N ARG A 290 8.70 -3.68 6.14
CA ARG A 290 7.68 -3.60 5.08
C ARG A 290 7.80 -2.31 4.29
N VAL A 291 8.02 -1.18 4.96
CA VAL A 291 8.22 0.12 4.30
C VAL A 291 9.50 0.10 3.45
N LEU A 292 10.62 -0.43 3.99
CA LEU A 292 11.87 -0.55 3.24
C LEU A 292 11.76 -1.51 2.05
N ASN A 293 11.08 -2.64 2.23
CA ASN A 293 10.85 -3.60 1.15
C ASN A 293 9.98 -2.99 0.03
N SER A 294 8.96 -2.23 0.40
CA SER A 294 8.13 -1.54 -0.59
C SER A 294 8.89 -0.43 -1.33
N LEU A 295 9.79 0.27 -0.65
CA LEU A 295 10.70 1.23 -1.28
C LEU A 295 11.61 0.55 -2.30
N GLU A 296 12.24 -0.56 -1.93
CA GLU A 296 13.08 -1.36 -2.84
C GLU A 296 12.27 -1.91 -4.02
N ALA A 297 11.03 -2.39 -3.76
CA ALA A 297 10.12 -2.83 -4.81
C ALA A 297 9.78 -1.68 -5.77
N GLY A 298 9.42 -0.50 -5.25
CA GLY A 298 9.14 0.68 -6.10
C GLY A 298 10.32 1.09 -6.96
N ILE A 299 11.55 1.07 -6.42
CA ILE A 299 12.76 1.34 -7.19
C ILE A 299 12.92 0.32 -8.33
N LYS A 300 12.70 -0.97 -8.05
CA LYS A 300 12.77 -2.04 -9.05
C LYS A 300 11.65 -1.97 -10.07
N ASP A 301 10.44 -1.59 -9.67
CA ASP A 301 9.29 -1.46 -10.55
C ASP A 301 9.55 -0.38 -11.61
N VAL A 302 10.15 0.74 -11.24
CA VAL A 302 10.55 1.78 -12.21
C VAL A 302 11.53 1.19 -13.23
N GLU A 303 12.55 0.45 -12.81
CA GLU A 303 13.60 -0.08 -13.71
C GLU A 303 13.11 -1.26 -14.55
N ASN A 304 12.39 -2.22 -13.92
CA ASN A 304 12.11 -3.52 -14.53
C ASN A 304 10.70 -3.63 -15.13
N VAL A 305 9.78 -2.74 -14.75
CA VAL A 305 8.39 -2.77 -15.23
C VAL A 305 8.09 -1.50 -16.02
N VAL A 306 8.16 -0.32 -15.39
CA VAL A 306 7.72 0.95 -15.98
C VAL A 306 8.54 1.31 -17.23
N ILE A 307 9.85 1.30 -17.12
CA ILE A 307 10.74 1.67 -18.25
C ILE A 307 10.66 0.68 -19.41
N PRO A 308 10.70 -0.65 -19.20
CA PRO A 308 10.52 -1.61 -20.29
C PRO A 308 9.18 -1.52 -21.00
N GLU A 309 8.06 -1.36 -20.27
CA GLU A 309 6.73 -1.21 -20.86
C GLU A 309 6.66 0.04 -21.77
N VAL A 310 7.16 1.19 -21.29
CA VAL A 310 7.17 2.41 -22.10
C VAL A 310 8.13 2.30 -23.29
N ARG A 311 9.30 1.65 -23.12
CA ARG A 311 10.24 1.39 -24.21
C ARG A 311 9.61 0.52 -25.30
N GLN A 312 8.92 -0.54 -24.93
CA GLN A 312 8.19 -1.41 -25.87
C GLN A 312 7.10 -0.63 -26.59
N ALA A 313 6.35 0.21 -25.87
CA ALA A 313 5.33 1.06 -26.48
C ALA A 313 5.93 2.04 -27.48
N ILE A 314 7.08 2.67 -27.17
CA ILE A 314 7.81 3.55 -28.11
C ILE A 314 8.25 2.77 -29.34
N ALA A 315 8.79 1.55 -29.18
CA ALA A 315 9.23 0.72 -30.29
C ALA A 315 8.05 0.37 -31.21
N THR A 316 6.96 -0.11 -30.67
CA THR A 316 5.74 -0.47 -31.43
C THR A 316 5.12 0.75 -32.12
N TRP A 317 5.07 1.90 -31.43
CA TRP A 317 4.57 3.15 -32.01
C TRP A 317 5.41 3.59 -33.20
N LYS A 318 6.74 3.55 -33.09
CA LYS A 318 7.65 3.91 -34.18
C LYS A 318 7.55 2.96 -35.36
N GLU A 319 7.56 1.66 -35.09
CA GLU A 319 7.40 0.65 -36.14
C GLU A 319 6.11 0.90 -36.96
N ARG A 320 4.99 1.09 -36.28
CA ARG A 320 3.71 1.40 -36.95
C ARG A 320 3.78 2.72 -37.72
N SER A 321 4.42 3.74 -37.17
CA SER A 321 4.58 5.04 -37.83
C SER A 321 5.45 4.95 -39.09
N TYR A 322 6.56 4.20 -39.03
CA TYR A 322 7.42 3.97 -40.20
C TYR A 322 6.73 3.12 -41.26
N VAL A 323 6.01 2.04 -40.87
CA VAL A 323 5.23 1.23 -41.82
C VAL A 323 4.15 2.08 -42.51
N SER A 324 3.43 2.93 -41.77
CA SER A 324 2.44 3.83 -42.36
C SER A 324 3.09 4.77 -43.36
N SER A 325 4.26 5.33 -43.06
CA SER A 325 4.99 6.22 -43.96
C SER A 325 5.51 5.50 -45.22
N LEU A 326 5.95 4.25 -45.05
CA LEU A 326 6.40 3.41 -46.19
C LEU A 326 5.24 3.07 -47.12
N VAL A 327 4.05 2.78 -46.59
CA VAL A 327 2.84 2.58 -47.41
C VAL A 327 2.48 3.82 -48.19
N ILE A 328 2.56 5.02 -47.58
CA ILE A 328 2.31 6.30 -48.31
C ILE A 328 3.35 6.51 -49.37
N LEU A 329 4.62 6.26 -49.10
CA LEU A 329 5.69 6.38 -50.09
C LEU A 329 5.48 5.42 -51.27
N ALA A 330 5.11 4.16 -50.97
CA ALA A 330 4.79 3.19 -52.01
C ALA A 330 3.60 3.64 -52.89
N PHE A 331 2.58 4.26 -52.26
CA PHE A 331 1.44 4.83 -52.99
C PHE A 331 1.87 5.98 -53.90
N ILE A 332 2.73 6.89 -53.41
CA ILE A 332 3.27 8.00 -54.20
C ILE A 332 4.09 7.47 -55.39
N ILE A 333 4.94 6.47 -55.19
CA ILE A 333 5.72 5.83 -56.24
C ILE A 333 4.80 5.19 -57.29
N THR A 334 3.75 4.47 -56.87
CA THR A 334 2.77 3.86 -57.78
C THR A 334 2.07 4.92 -58.62
N LEU A 335 1.65 6.03 -58.00
CA LEU A 335 1.03 7.17 -58.71
C LEU A 335 2.00 7.82 -59.67
N SER A 336 3.28 7.99 -59.31
CA SER A 336 4.33 8.53 -60.19
C SER A 336 4.58 7.59 -61.38
N LEU A 337 4.60 6.28 -61.20
CA LEU A 337 4.71 5.32 -62.31
C LEU A 337 3.51 5.38 -63.26
N PHE A 338 2.30 5.53 -62.72
CA PHE A 338 1.11 5.72 -63.53
C PHE A 338 1.16 7.01 -64.34
N ALA A 339 1.65 8.11 -63.72
CA ALA A 339 1.87 9.37 -64.41
C ALA A 339 2.94 9.26 -65.50
N GLU A 340 4.02 8.48 -65.27
CA GLU A 340 5.06 8.24 -66.28
C GLU A 340 4.52 7.54 -67.52
N ILE A 341 3.68 6.50 -67.33
CA ILE A 341 3.06 5.76 -68.42
C ILE A 341 2.22 6.68 -69.32
N ASN A 342 1.56 7.68 -68.71
CA ASN A 342 0.67 8.60 -69.44
C ASN A 342 1.41 9.81 -70.04
N SER A 343 2.48 10.32 -69.39
CA SER A 343 3.11 11.59 -69.77
C SER A 343 4.59 11.47 -70.21
N GLY A 344 5.32 10.45 -69.75
CA GLY A 344 6.73 10.28 -70.01
C GLY A 344 7.65 11.35 -69.39
N ILE A 345 7.11 12.21 -68.51
CA ILE A 345 7.81 13.38 -67.97
C ILE A 345 8.55 13.07 -66.65
N VAL A 346 8.05 12.14 -65.89
CA VAL A 346 8.55 11.89 -64.51
C VAL A 346 9.99 11.40 -64.51
N LEU A 347 10.33 10.45 -65.39
CA LEU A 347 11.68 9.91 -65.49
C LEU A 347 12.66 10.99 -65.98
N ALA A 348 12.28 11.79 -66.96
CA ALA A 348 13.06 12.92 -67.45
C ALA A 348 13.34 13.94 -66.34
N THR A 349 12.37 14.23 -65.48
CA THR A 349 12.51 15.13 -64.34
C THR A 349 13.45 14.57 -63.26
N ILE A 350 13.41 13.28 -63.00
CA ILE A 350 14.28 12.64 -61.99
C ILE A 350 15.74 12.59 -62.44
N ILE A 351 15.99 12.36 -63.73
CA ILE A 351 17.35 12.27 -64.29
C ILE A 351 17.98 13.63 -64.49
N ASP A 352 17.19 14.72 -64.58
CA ASP A 352 17.69 16.08 -64.74
C ASP A 352 18.60 16.47 -63.53
N PRO A 353 19.80 17.00 -63.77
CA PRO A 353 20.77 17.36 -62.74
C PRO A 353 20.29 18.48 -61.80
N ILE A 354 19.32 19.29 -62.20
CA ILE A 354 18.74 20.39 -61.40
C ILE A 354 17.36 19.96 -60.82
N LEU A 355 16.49 19.43 -61.69
CA LEU A 355 15.11 19.08 -61.28
C LEU A 355 15.07 17.82 -60.44
N GLY A 356 16.02 16.85 -60.56
CA GLY A 356 16.10 15.65 -59.75
C GLY A 356 16.29 15.96 -58.25
N PRO A 357 17.32 16.71 -57.85
CA PRO A 357 17.48 17.11 -56.44
C PRO A 357 16.31 17.97 -55.92
N VAL A 358 15.73 18.84 -56.73
CA VAL A 358 14.57 19.64 -56.34
C VAL A 358 13.34 18.76 -56.12
N SER A 359 13.07 17.79 -57.00
CA SER A 359 11.94 16.86 -56.83
C SER A 359 12.10 16.00 -55.57
N PHE A 360 13.32 15.56 -55.23
CA PHE A 360 13.62 14.87 -54.01
C PHE A 360 13.39 15.73 -52.75
N LEU A 361 13.81 16.99 -52.76
CA LEU A 361 13.54 17.91 -51.65
C LEU A 361 12.03 18.19 -51.52
N VAL A 362 11.27 18.30 -52.58
CA VAL A 362 9.82 18.45 -52.55
C VAL A 362 9.18 17.19 -51.96
N LEU A 363 9.63 16.00 -52.36
CA LEU A 363 9.15 14.74 -51.79
C LEU A 363 9.43 14.66 -50.27
N CYS A 364 10.61 15.03 -49.82
CA CYS A 364 10.94 15.10 -48.39
C CYS A 364 10.09 16.14 -47.68
N ALA A 365 9.84 17.29 -48.25
CA ALA A 365 9.00 18.33 -47.67
C ALA A 365 7.52 17.91 -47.54
N ILE A 366 7.05 17.01 -48.38
CA ILE A 366 5.68 16.45 -48.30
C ILE A 366 5.67 15.25 -47.30
N MET A 367 6.66 14.39 -47.39
CA MET A 367 6.70 13.16 -46.54
C MET A 367 6.89 13.47 -45.04
N ALA A 368 7.70 14.50 -44.71
CA ALA A 368 7.96 14.82 -43.29
C ALA A 368 6.68 15.23 -42.52
N PRO A 369 5.85 16.16 -42.99
CA PRO A 369 4.61 16.51 -42.31
C PRO A 369 3.60 15.34 -42.29
N LEU A 370 3.52 14.54 -43.35
CA LEU A 370 2.67 13.36 -43.40
C LEU A 370 3.10 12.35 -42.35
N HIS A 371 4.40 12.06 -42.24
CA HIS A 371 4.93 11.20 -41.19
C HIS A 371 4.59 11.69 -39.78
N ILE A 372 4.70 13.01 -39.54
CA ILE A 372 4.35 13.61 -38.24
C ILE A 372 2.85 13.45 -37.93
N ILE A 373 1.98 13.65 -38.91
CA ILE A 373 0.52 13.52 -38.74
C ILE A 373 0.17 12.07 -38.39
N PHE A 374 0.65 11.08 -39.14
CA PHE A 374 0.40 9.67 -38.90
C PHE A 374 1.01 9.21 -37.56
N SER A 375 2.20 9.70 -37.26
CA SER A 375 2.87 9.42 -35.97
C SER A 375 2.03 9.91 -34.78
N LYS A 376 1.42 11.12 -34.87
CA LYS A 376 0.50 11.63 -33.82
C LYS A 376 -0.79 10.82 -33.72
N ILE A 377 -1.34 10.33 -34.83
CA ILE A 377 -2.53 9.48 -34.83
C ILE A 377 -2.19 8.15 -34.10
N GLN A 378 -1.08 7.51 -34.48
CA GLN A 378 -0.62 6.26 -33.85
C GLN A 378 -0.31 6.45 -32.36
N ALA A 379 0.21 7.61 -31.97
CA ALA A 379 0.48 7.95 -30.57
C ALA A 379 -0.79 7.90 -29.69
N LYS A 380 -1.94 8.38 -30.19
CA LYS A 380 -3.22 8.31 -29.46
C LYS A 380 -3.64 6.88 -29.14
N PHE A 381 -3.47 5.95 -30.10
CA PHE A 381 -3.75 4.53 -29.85
C PHE A 381 -2.80 3.94 -28.81
N THR A 382 -1.51 4.31 -28.88
CA THR A 382 -0.51 3.84 -27.92
C THR A 382 -0.78 4.36 -26.51
N ILE A 383 -1.19 5.62 -26.35
CA ILE A 383 -1.59 6.23 -25.07
C ILE A 383 -2.76 5.46 -24.46
N ASN A 384 -3.81 5.18 -25.25
CA ASN A 384 -4.96 4.42 -24.76
C ASN A 384 -4.57 3.01 -24.30
N ASN A 385 -3.70 2.32 -25.05
CA ASN A 385 -3.20 1.00 -24.69
C ASN A 385 -2.34 1.06 -23.40
N LEU A 386 -1.48 2.07 -23.25
CA LEU A 386 -0.67 2.25 -22.02
C LEU A 386 -1.54 2.56 -20.81
N THR A 387 -2.61 3.34 -20.96
CA THR A 387 -3.56 3.59 -19.88
C THR A 387 -4.30 2.32 -19.45
N ALA A 388 -4.67 1.46 -20.41
CA ALA A 388 -5.25 0.14 -20.10
C ALA A 388 -4.24 -0.76 -19.38
N ARG A 389 -3.00 -0.79 -19.87
CA ARG A 389 -1.90 -1.60 -19.30
C ARG A 389 -1.53 -1.13 -17.90
N GLN A 390 -1.51 0.18 -17.65
CA GLN A 390 -1.31 0.76 -16.32
C GLN A 390 -2.36 0.25 -15.31
N LYS A 391 -3.63 0.20 -15.72
CA LYS A 391 -4.71 -0.32 -14.87
C LYS A 391 -4.56 -1.81 -14.61
N GLU A 392 -4.20 -2.60 -15.63
CA GLU A 392 -3.97 -4.04 -15.52
C GLU A 392 -2.83 -4.37 -14.55
N LEU A 393 -1.74 -3.60 -14.60
CA LEU A 393 -0.57 -3.74 -13.73
C LEU A 393 -0.75 -3.08 -12.35
N HIS A 394 -1.89 -2.44 -12.09
CA HIS A 394 -2.17 -1.69 -10.87
C HIS A 394 -1.09 -0.66 -10.50
N LEU A 395 -0.45 -0.06 -11.51
CA LEU A 395 0.60 0.93 -11.33
C LEU A 395 0.00 2.30 -10.97
N LEU A 396 0.64 2.98 -10.03
CA LEU A 396 0.34 4.37 -9.67
C LEU A 396 1.00 5.31 -10.69
N GLU A 397 2.14 4.91 -11.21
CA GLU A 397 2.97 5.61 -12.18
C GLU A 397 2.25 5.74 -13.52
N ASN A 398 2.20 6.96 -14.04
CA ASN A 398 1.51 7.26 -15.30
C ASN A 398 2.40 6.94 -16.51
N LEU A 399 2.21 5.75 -17.08
CA LEU A 399 2.95 5.28 -18.26
C LEU A 399 2.70 6.17 -19.48
N SER A 400 1.47 6.66 -19.62
CA SER A 400 1.06 7.50 -20.75
C SER A 400 1.78 8.84 -20.75
N SER A 401 1.93 9.47 -19.58
CA SER A 401 2.62 10.73 -19.42
C SER A 401 4.12 10.63 -19.78
N LEU A 402 4.80 9.56 -19.34
CA LEU A 402 6.19 9.31 -19.76
C LEU A 402 6.29 9.09 -21.27
N PHE A 403 5.32 8.38 -21.88
CA PHE A 403 5.28 8.19 -23.33
C PHE A 403 5.07 9.53 -24.06
N GLU A 404 4.17 10.39 -23.59
CA GLU A 404 3.88 11.71 -24.19
C GLU A 404 5.11 12.60 -24.25
N LYS A 405 6.02 12.54 -23.27
CA LYS A 405 7.31 13.26 -23.32
C LYS A 405 8.20 12.85 -24.50
N ASN A 406 7.91 11.73 -25.17
CA ASN A 406 8.62 11.30 -26.37
C ASN A 406 8.01 11.85 -27.67
N LEU A 407 6.88 12.55 -27.62
CA LEU A 407 6.21 13.12 -28.80
C LEU A 407 6.81 14.46 -29.25
N THR A 408 8.13 14.59 -29.22
CA THR A 408 8.85 15.76 -29.75
C THR A 408 9.20 15.53 -31.21
N LEU A 409 9.24 16.62 -32.02
CA LEU A 409 9.54 16.54 -33.47
C LEU A 409 10.83 15.76 -33.75
N SER A 410 11.89 16.04 -33.01
CA SER A 410 13.16 15.33 -33.17
C SER A 410 13.05 13.83 -32.86
N ARG A 411 12.30 13.45 -31.84
CA ARG A 411 12.09 12.06 -31.48
C ARG A 411 11.12 11.33 -32.40
N MET A 412 10.20 12.02 -33.06
CA MET A 412 9.32 11.44 -34.09
C MET A 412 10.10 11.03 -35.32
N LEU A 413 11.08 11.85 -35.73
CA LEU A 413 11.87 11.62 -36.94
C LEU A 413 13.06 10.71 -36.72
N LEU A 414 13.70 10.78 -35.53
CA LEU A 414 14.90 9.99 -35.23
C LEU A 414 14.55 8.64 -34.57
N PRO A 415 15.28 7.56 -34.82
CA PRO A 415 15.04 6.23 -34.25
C PRO A 415 15.55 6.12 -32.80
N ILE A 416 15.06 6.98 -31.90
CA ILE A 416 15.40 6.98 -30.48
C ILE A 416 14.33 6.17 -29.73
N TYR A 417 14.68 5.02 -29.16
CA TYR A 417 13.77 4.10 -28.48
C TYR A 417 13.78 4.25 -26.95
N GLU A 418 14.82 4.87 -26.38
CA GLU A 418 14.91 5.09 -24.94
C GLU A 418 13.90 6.17 -24.50
N PRO A 419 13.15 5.95 -23.39
CA PRO A 419 12.22 6.94 -22.84
C PRO A 419 12.90 8.27 -22.52
N ALA A 420 12.19 9.37 -22.70
CA ALA A 420 12.68 10.72 -22.40
C ALA A 420 13.01 10.84 -20.91
N GLY A 421 14.22 11.36 -20.61
CA GLY A 421 14.70 11.48 -19.22
C GLY A 421 15.40 10.25 -18.67
N TRP A 422 15.28 9.07 -19.29
CA TRP A 422 15.95 7.83 -18.86
C TRP A 422 17.40 7.80 -19.38
N ASN A 423 18.28 8.51 -18.71
CA ASN A 423 19.69 8.64 -19.06
C ASN A 423 20.61 8.00 -18.02
N LYS A 424 21.94 7.99 -18.29
CA LYS A 424 22.94 7.42 -17.37
C LYS A 424 22.87 8.06 -15.97
N LYS A 425 22.60 9.36 -15.89
CA LYS A 425 22.48 10.10 -14.61
C LYS A 425 21.27 9.62 -13.81
N THR A 426 20.11 9.44 -14.46
CA THR A 426 18.89 8.94 -13.82
C THR A 426 19.09 7.51 -13.31
N LYS A 427 19.70 6.65 -14.12
CA LYS A 427 20.04 5.27 -13.72
C LYS A 427 20.99 5.23 -12.52
N SER A 428 22.04 6.06 -12.53
CA SER A 428 22.98 6.14 -11.40
C SER A 428 22.29 6.65 -10.12
N ARG A 429 21.39 7.63 -10.21
CA ARG A 429 20.60 8.11 -9.04
C ARG A 429 19.71 7.00 -8.49
N LEU A 430 19.04 6.23 -9.36
CA LEU A 430 18.16 5.14 -8.93
C LEU A 430 18.97 4.04 -8.22
N LEU A 431 20.13 3.65 -8.76
CA LEU A 431 21.04 2.69 -8.12
C LEU A 431 21.51 3.18 -6.74
N GLN A 432 21.88 4.45 -6.61
CA GLN A 432 22.26 5.02 -5.31
C GLN A 432 21.12 4.96 -4.28
N LEU A 433 19.86 5.12 -4.71
CA LEU A 433 18.71 4.97 -3.81
C LEU A 433 18.52 3.51 -3.37
N SER A 434 18.68 2.54 -4.29
CA SER A 434 18.66 1.11 -3.96
C SER A 434 19.77 0.73 -2.98
N GLU A 435 21.00 1.20 -3.18
CA GLU A 435 22.12 0.97 -2.25
C GLU A 435 21.82 1.54 -0.86
N LYS A 436 21.36 2.77 -0.77
CA LYS A 436 20.95 3.38 0.51
C LYS A 436 19.82 2.61 1.20
N THR A 437 18.86 2.07 0.44
CA THR A 437 17.79 1.25 1.01
C THR A 437 18.35 -0.04 1.60
N LYS A 438 19.29 -0.71 0.92
CA LYS A 438 19.97 -1.92 1.41
C LYS A 438 20.81 -1.64 2.66
N GLU A 439 21.52 -0.51 2.71
CA GLU A 439 22.27 -0.06 3.90
C GLU A 439 21.32 0.14 5.09
N LEU A 440 20.11 0.70 4.86
CA LEU A 440 19.12 0.85 5.93
C LEU A 440 18.59 -0.49 6.43
N VAL A 441 18.34 -1.45 5.55
CA VAL A 441 17.93 -2.81 5.94
C VAL A 441 19.03 -3.47 6.77
N GLN A 442 20.29 -3.36 6.37
CA GLN A 442 21.42 -3.88 7.15
C GLN A 442 21.51 -3.22 8.53
N SER A 443 21.45 -1.88 8.58
CA SER A 443 21.45 -1.13 9.86
C SER A 443 20.30 -1.54 10.77
N LEU A 444 19.12 -1.87 10.21
CA LEU A 444 17.98 -2.35 10.99
C LEU A 444 18.24 -3.77 11.52
N ASN A 445 18.80 -4.66 10.72
CA ASN A 445 19.19 -6.01 11.14
C ASN A 445 20.24 -5.97 12.27
N ASP A 446 21.26 -5.12 12.14
CA ASP A 446 22.31 -4.96 13.14
C ASP A 446 21.76 -4.43 14.48
N SER A 447 20.79 -3.50 14.42
CA SER A 447 20.14 -2.97 15.63
C SER A 447 19.29 -4.05 16.34
N PHE A 448 18.72 -4.98 15.59
CA PHE A 448 17.95 -6.10 16.14
C PHE A 448 18.84 -7.14 16.83
N GLY A 449 19.99 -7.49 16.23
CA GLY A 449 20.97 -8.39 16.83
C GLY A 449 21.61 -7.85 18.11
N ALA A 450 21.86 -6.54 18.15
CA ALA A 450 22.43 -5.90 19.35
C ALA A 450 21.43 -5.80 20.52
N TYR A 451 20.12 -5.78 20.26
CA TYR A 451 19.09 -5.71 21.30
C TYR A 451 18.90 -7.07 22.01
N ASP A 452 19.12 -8.17 21.32
CA ASP A 452 18.99 -9.53 21.89
C ASP A 452 20.13 -9.85 22.88
N GLU A 453 21.36 -9.41 22.61
CA GLU A 453 22.51 -9.58 23.50
C GLU A 453 22.36 -8.84 24.84
N THR A 454 21.68 -7.68 24.85
CA THR A 454 21.46 -6.91 26.09
C THR A 454 20.32 -7.45 26.94
N SER A 455 19.32 -8.09 26.36
CA SER A 455 18.21 -8.71 27.08
C SER A 455 18.62 -9.99 27.81
N ASP A 456 19.50 -10.79 27.22
CA ASP A 456 20.06 -11.99 27.83
C ASP A 456 21.07 -11.68 28.95
N ALA A 457 21.84 -10.59 28.81
CA ALA A 457 22.79 -10.19 29.84
C ALA A 457 22.11 -9.68 31.15
N THR A 458 20.95 -9.02 31.02
CA THR A 458 20.17 -8.53 32.17
C THR A 458 19.37 -9.65 32.87
N SER A 459 18.86 -10.61 32.12
CA SER A 459 18.15 -11.79 32.72
C SER A 459 19.10 -12.73 33.46
N ASN A 460 20.33 -12.90 32.97
CA ASN A 460 21.35 -13.72 33.64
C ASN A 460 21.96 -13.05 34.87
N LEU A 461 21.95 -11.72 34.99
CA LEU A 461 22.43 -11.01 36.17
C LEU A 461 21.42 -10.99 37.35
N GLN A 462 20.14 -11.17 37.11
CA GLN A 462 19.11 -11.28 38.14
C GLN A 462 19.03 -12.70 38.75
N ILE A 463 19.35 -13.75 37.99
CA ILE A 463 19.32 -15.13 38.47
C ILE A 463 20.47 -15.43 39.47
N PHE A 464 21.58 -14.69 39.41
CA PHE A 464 22.72 -14.87 40.32
C PHE A 464 22.66 -14.05 41.62
N LYS A 465 21.62 -13.24 41.87
CA LYS A 465 21.48 -12.44 43.09
C LYS A 465 20.60 -13.08 44.18
N ASP A 466 19.89 -14.16 43.87
CA ASP A 466 18.91 -14.81 44.80
C ASP A 466 19.30 -16.19 45.28
N TYR A 467 20.60 -16.54 45.31
CA TYR A 467 21.09 -17.69 46.05
C TYR A 467 21.97 -17.25 47.21
N PRO A 468 21.63 -17.69 48.48
CA PRO A 468 22.35 -17.33 49.68
C PRO A 468 23.73 -17.98 49.81
#